data_765a63dcc1d5d8dce4559af8b00b52a4
#
_entry.id   765a63dcc1d5d8dce4559af8b00b52a4
#
_cell.length_a   1.000
_cell.length_b   1.000
_cell.length_c   1.000
_cell.angle_alpha   90.00
_cell.angle_beta   90.00
_cell.angle_gamma   90.00
#
_symmetry.space_group_name_H-M   'P 1'
#
loop_
_entity.id
_entity.type
_entity.pdbx_description
1 polymer ?
#
loop_
_entity_poly.entity_id
_entity_poly.type
_entity_poly.pdbx_seq_one_letter_code
_entity_poly.pdbx_strand_id
1 'polypeptide(L)'
;LGISPFMEVAAIAAFGYGEKVRRELQLNVISMSNVDIAVKRHYYDPKKSIRDMVYYESWGSREGLDEHMGFYGDILWDSFYAASQSPSYLNRQPYGFLIRGHEIMLVSVPDEHTDEYDGQLNLGIALLHFGAVAAQWVGNVQWQLDGLPADVELPEGHAIAALCRI
;
A
#
# COMPACT_ATOMS: atom_id res chain seq x y z
N LEU A 1 -22.39 18.31 -11.27
CA LEU A 1 -21.54 18.76 -10.13
C LEU A 1 -21.20 20.26 -10.19
N GLY A 2 -21.56 21.01 -11.24
CA GLY A 2 -21.30 22.46 -11.33
C GLY A 2 -19.81 22.83 -11.35
N ILE A 3 -18.96 21.94 -11.84
CA ILE A 3 -17.50 22.11 -11.91
C ILE A 3 -17.17 23.02 -13.10
N SER A 4 -16.26 23.98 -12.90
CA SER A 4 -15.78 24.86 -13.95
C SER A 4 -15.14 24.05 -15.09
N PRO A 5 -15.32 24.46 -16.38
CA PRO A 5 -14.68 23.77 -17.51
C PRO A 5 -13.15 23.80 -17.49
N PHE A 6 -12.54 24.60 -16.61
CA PHE A 6 -11.09 24.69 -16.41
C PHE A 6 -10.59 23.82 -15.25
N MET A 7 -11.48 23.03 -14.62
CA MET A 7 -11.15 22.12 -13.52
C MET A 7 -11.42 20.69 -13.95
N GLU A 8 -10.51 19.83 -13.62
CA GLU A 8 -10.62 18.39 -13.79
C GLU A 8 -10.94 17.72 -12.44
N VAL A 9 -11.80 16.70 -12.45
CA VAL A 9 -12.14 15.95 -11.23
C VAL A 9 -11.05 14.95 -10.97
N ALA A 10 -10.24 15.18 -9.95
CA ALA A 10 -9.17 14.27 -9.55
C ALA A 10 -9.71 13.03 -8.79
N ALA A 11 -10.73 13.21 -7.94
CA ALA A 11 -11.32 12.10 -7.21
C ALA A 11 -12.75 12.43 -6.77
N ILE A 12 -13.57 11.39 -6.58
CA ILE A 12 -14.91 11.49 -5.99
C ILE A 12 -14.96 10.55 -4.80
N ALA A 13 -15.26 11.08 -3.62
CA ALA A 13 -15.49 10.29 -2.41
C ALA A 13 -16.99 10.30 -2.06
N ALA A 14 -17.59 9.12 -1.96
CA ALA A 14 -18.92 8.95 -1.42
C ALA A 14 -18.83 8.60 0.08
N PHE A 15 -19.58 9.31 0.91
CA PHE A 15 -19.64 9.03 2.34
C PHE A 15 -21.09 8.99 2.81
N GLY A 16 -21.33 8.14 3.80
CA GLY A 16 -22.67 7.90 4.32
C GLY A 16 -22.70 6.64 5.18
N TYR A 17 -23.90 6.23 5.56
CA TYR A 17 -24.08 4.96 6.27
C TYR A 17 -24.15 3.83 5.24
N GLY A 18 -23.18 2.91 5.27
CA GLY A 18 -23.22 1.72 4.46
C GLY A 18 -24.36 0.78 4.86
N GLU A 19 -25.00 0.16 3.89
CA GLU A 19 -25.95 -0.91 4.15
C GLU A 19 -25.22 -2.08 4.81
N LYS A 20 -25.78 -2.62 5.91
CA LYS A 20 -25.23 -3.82 6.55
C LYS A 20 -25.46 -5.01 5.63
N VAL A 21 -24.51 -5.30 4.77
CA VAL A 21 -24.53 -6.53 3.96
C VAL A 21 -24.37 -7.71 4.91
N ARG A 22 -25.45 -8.45 5.15
CA ARG A 22 -25.36 -9.77 5.79
C ARG A 22 -24.52 -10.67 4.87
N ARG A 23 -23.40 -11.11 5.36
CA ARG A 23 -22.64 -12.19 4.71
C ARG A 23 -23.43 -13.48 4.93
N GLU A 24 -24.23 -13.88 3.97
CA GLU A 24 -24.89 -15.17 3.96
C GLU A 24 -23.91 -16.19 3.41
N LEU A 25 -23.62 -17.23 4.21
CA LEU A 25 -22.98 -18.43 3.72
C LEU A 25 -24.01 -19.14 2.81
N GLN A 26 -23.79 -19.09 1.52
CA GLN A 26 -24.56 -19.91 0.59
C GLN A 26 -24.03 -21.34 0.62
N LEU A 27 -24.72 -22.19 1.38
CA LEU A 27 -24.55 -23.65 1.30
C LEU A 27 -25.37 -24.18 0.13
N ASN A 28 -24.72 -24.53 -0.97
CA ASN A 28 -25.34 -25.32 -2.01
C ASN A 28 -25.28 -26.82 -1.62
N VAL A 29 -26.35 -27.33 -1.07
CA VAL A 29 -26.49 -28.77 -0.80
C VAL A 29 -27.03 -29.44 -2.06
N ILE A 30 -26.14 -30.03 -2.86
CA ILE A 30 -26.52 -30.75 -4.10
C ILE A 30 -26.99 -32.18 -3.78
N SER A 31 -26.50 -32.78 -2.72
CA SER A 31 -26.95 -34.05 -2.14
C SER A 31 -26.43 -34.21 -0.72
N MET A 32 -26.94 -35.17 0.03
CA MET A 32 -26.44 -35.46 1.39
C MET A 32 -24.95 -35.91 1.44
N SER A 33 -24.35 -36.20 0.29
CA SER A 33 -22.96 -36.65 0.16
C SER A 33 -22.03 -35.62 -0.50
N ASN A 34 -22.55 -34.48 -1.00
CA ASN A 34 -21.75 -33.46 -1.67
C ASN A 34 -22.18 -32.06 -1.20
N VAL A 35 -21.40 -31.47 -0.33
CA VAL A 35 -21.56 -30.09 0.14
C VAL A 35 -20.47 -29.26 -0.52
N ASP A 36 -20.83 -28.50 -1.55
CA ASP A 36 -19.97 -27.49 -2.12
C ASP A 36 -20.12 -26.17 -1.37
N ILE A 37 -19.06 -25.74 -0.70
CA ILE A 37 -18.98 -24.41 -0.11
C ILE A 37 -18.56 -23.44 -1.22
N ALA A 38 -19.52 -22.78 -1.83
CA ALA A 38 -19.22 -21.70 -2.76
C ALA A 38 -18.71 -20.48 -1.95
N VAL A 39 -17.41 -20.34 -1.85
CA VAL A 39 -16.81 -19.10 -1.34
C VAL A 39 -17.00 -18.06 -2.44
N LYS A 40 -17.81 -17.04 -2.19
CA LYS A 40 -17.94 -15.88 -3.07
C LYS A 40 -16.54 -15.26 -3.18
N ARG A 41 -15.85 -15.47 -4.30
CA ARG A 41 -14.56 -14.84 -4.55
C ARG A 41 -14.82 -13.34 -4.61
N HIS A 42 -14.34 -12.63 -3.61
CA HIS A 42 -14.24 -11.18 -3.72
C HIS A 42 -13.18 -10.87 -4.79
N TYR A 43 -13.47 -9.94 -5.66
CA TYR A 43 -12.52 -9.45 -6.68
C TYR A 43 -11.36 -8.66 -6.07
N TYR A 44 -11.29 -8.56 -4.75
CA TYR A 44 -10.27 -7.81 -4.02
C TYR A 44 -9.21 -8.75 -3.47
N ASP A 45 -7.95 -8.38 -3.65
CA ASP A 45 -6.84 -9.08 -3.03
C ASP A 45 -6.86 -8.91 -1.50
N PRO A 46 -6.33 -9.88 -0.75
CA PRO A 46 -6.10 -9.69 0.68
C PRO A 46 -5.06 -8.57 0.90
N LYS A 47 -5.12 -7.89 2.05
CA LYS A 47 -4.08 -6.94 2.45
C LYS A 47 -2.72 -7.63 2.50
N LYS A 48 -1.70 -6.98 1.93
CA LYS A 48 -0.32 -7.41 2.07
C LYS A 48 0.13 -7.24 3.52
N SER A 49 0.88 -8.20 4.02
CA SER A 49 1.54 -8.04 5.32
C SER A 49 2.73 -7.08 5.19
N ILE A 50 3.19 -6.50 6.31
CA ILE A 50 4.40 -5.67 6.29
C ILE A 50 5.58 -6.46 5.71
N ARG A 51 5.67 -7.75 6.02
CA ARG A 51 6.72 -8.63 5.51
C ARG A 51 6.71 -8.82 4.00
N ASP A 52 5.58 -8.58 3.35
CA ASP A 52 5.43 -8.71 1.90
C ASP A 52 5.68 -7.40 1.16
N MET A 53 5.93 -6.32 1.88
CA MET A 53 6.07 -4.99 1.28
C MET A 53 7.24 -4.15 1.81
N VAL A 54 7.99 -4.62 2.82
CA VAL A 54 9.16 -3.91 3.36
C VAL A 54 10.41 -4.74 3.15
N TYR A 55 11.41 -4.14 2.55
CA TYR A 55 12.71 -4.72 2.20
C TYR A 55 13.84 -3.88 2.80
N TYR A 56 15.00 -4.51 3.00
CA TYR A 56 16.15 -3.87 3.62
C TYR A 56 17.41 -4.02 2.74
N GLU A 57 18.13 -2.91 2.56
CA GLU A 57 19.33 -2.71 1.76
C GLU A 57 19.16 -3.03 0.26
N SER A 58 18.46 -4.10 -0.11
CA SER A 58 18.16 -4.44 -1.48
C SER A 58 16.73 -4.93 -1.65
N TRP A 59 16.15 -4.65 -2.82
CA TRP A 59 14.78 -5.07 -3.12
C TRP A 59 14.64 -6.59 -3.09
N GLY A 60 13.66 -7.08 -2.36
CA GLY A 60 13.44 -8.51 -2.15
C GLY A 60 14.16 -9.10 -0.93
N SER A 61 15.18 -8.42 -0.39
CA SER A 61 15.89 -8.87 0.81
C SER A 61 15.24 -8.36 2.09
N ARG A 62 15.30 -9.18 3.15
CA ARG A 62 14.88 -8.83 4.51
C ARG A 62 15.98 -9.15 5.54
N GLU A 63 17.15 -9.50 5.06
CA GLU A 63 18.29 -9.80 5.92
C GLU A 63 18.69 -8.54 6.70
N GLY A 64 18.71 -8.62 8.03
CA GLY A 64 18.99 -7.49 8.92
C GLY A 64 17.81 -6.53 9.16
N LEU A 65 16.63 -6.77 8.55
CA LEU A 65 15.47 -5.89 8.72
C LEU A 65 15.00 -5.81 10.18
N ASP A 66 14.88 -6.95 10.85
CA ASP A 66 14.36 -6.99 12.23
C ASP A 66 15.31 -6.28 13.20
N GLU A 67 16.64 -6.42 13.01
CA GLU A 67 17.65 -5.70 13.81
C GLU A 67 17.59 -4.20 13.53
N HIS A 68 17.50 -3.80 12.27
CA HIS A 68 17.39 -2.39 11.90
C HIS A 68 16.11 -1.76 12.44
N MET A 69 14.99 -2.43 12.29
CA MET A 69 13.71 -1.99 12.81
C MET A 69 13.71 -1.90 14.35
N GLY A 70 14.41 -2.80 15.03
CA GLY A 70 14.57 -2.76 16.47
C GLY A 70 15.27 -1.49 16.99
N PHE A 71 16.11 -0.86 16.17
CA PHE A 71 16.77 0.41 16.51
C PHE A 71 15.75 1.57 16.60
N TYR A 72 14.77 1.62 15.72
CA TYR A 72 13.73 2.65 15.69
C TYR A 72 12.52 2.33 16.58
N GLY A 73 12.47 1.13 17.18
CA GLY A 73 11.37 0.68 18.01
C GLY A 73 10.06 0.45 17.21
N ASP A 74 8.94 0.48 17.92
CA ASP A 74 7.62 0.17 17.35
C ASP A 74 7.14 1.22 16.34
N ILE A 75 7.70 2.43 16.37
CA ILE A 75 7.26 3.58 15.57
C ILE A 75 7.32 3.31 14.07
N LEU A 76 8.44 2.77 13.63
CA LEU A 76 8.64 2.49 12.21
C LEU A 76 7.73 1.34 11.75
N TRP A 77 7.56 0.32 12.60
CA TRP A 77 6.60 -0.76 12.36
C TRP A 77 5.17 -0.25 12.24
N ASP A 78 4.74 0.64 13.13
CA ASP A 78 3.39 1.22 13.11
C ASP A 78 3.17 2.06 11.85
N SER A 79 4.21 2.78 11.39
CA SER A 79 4.15 3.56 10.14
C SER A 79 4.00 2.67 8.91
N PHE A 80 4.76 1.58 8.82
CA PHE A 80 4.59 0.59 7.75
C PHE A 80 3.27 -0.16 7.86
N TYR A 81 2.81 -0.46 9.09
CA TYR A 81 1.51 -1.05 9.28
C TYR A 81 0.39 -0.13 8.77
N ALA A 82 0.43 1.15 9.09
CA ALA A 82 -0.52 2.12 8.58
C ALA A 82 -0.51 2.17 7.05
N ALA A 83 0.67 2.21 6.42
CA ALA A 83 0.80 2.15 4.98
C ALA A 83 0.26 0.83 4.39
N SER A 84 0.44 -0.31 5.07
CA SER A 84 -0.11 -1.59 4.63
C SER A 84 -1.64 -1.64 4.68
N GLN A 85 -2.27 -0.80 5.52
CA GLN A 85 -3.72 -0.68 5.60
C GLN A 85 -4.31 0.31 4.60
N SER A 86 -3.48 1.01 3.83
CA SER A 86 -3.93 1.98 2.83
C SER A 86 -4.87 1.34 1.81
N PRO A 87 -6.00 2.01 1.47
CA PRO A 87 -6.83 1.56 0.36
C PRO A 87 -6.07 1.67 -0.96
N SER A 88 -6.34 0.76 -1.88
CA SER A 88 -5.84 0.80 -3.24
C SER A 88 -6.86 0.18 -4.19
N TYR A 89 -6.71 0.44 -5.49
CA TYR A 89 -7.60 -0.15 -6.49
C TYR A 89 -7.62 -1.70 -6.37
N LEU A 90 -8.79 -2.29 -6.28
CA LEU A 90 -9.00 -3.73 -6.03
C LEU A 90 -8.19 -4.31 -4.85
N ASN A 91 -7.70 -3.47 -3.96
CA ASN A 91 -6.79 -3.81 -2.86
C ASN A 91 -5.45 -4.43 -3.32
N ARG A 92 -5.01 -4.10 -4.54
CA ARG A 92 -3.80 -4.65 -5.16
C ARG A 92 -2.51 -4.20 -4.47
N GLN A 93 -2.50 -3.00 -3.89
CA GLN A 93 -1.33 -2.41 -3.22
C GLN A 93 -0.05 -2.54 -4.06
N PRO A 94 0.00 -1.92 -5.28
CA PRO A 94 1.10 -2.08 -6.22
C PRO A 94 2.31 -1.23 -5.80
N TYR A 95 2.77 -1.42 -4.59
CA TYR A 95 3.92 -0.71 -4.01
C TYR A 95 4.57 -1.53 -2.90
N GLY A 96 5.79 -1.13 -2.55
CA GLY A 96 6.53 -1.61 -1.41
C GLY A 96 7.51 -0.56 -0.92
N PHE A 97 8.19 -0.84 0.17
CA PHE A 97 9.17 0.05 0.76
C PHE A 97 10.55 -0.61 0.77
N LEU A 98 11.57 0.17 0.47
CA LEU A 98 12.97 -0.21 0.61
C LEU A 98 13.64 0.73 1.60
N ILE A 99 14.29 0.16 2.61
CA ILE A 99 15.06 0.88 3.62
C ILE A 99 16.55 0.70 3.30
N ARG A 100 17.29 1.80 3.20
CA ARG A 100 18.76 1.82 3.10
C ARG A 100 19.32 2.82 4.12
N GLY A 101 19.96 2.30 5.14
CA GLY A 101 20.43 3.15 6.24
C GLY A 101 19.29 3.97 6.85
N HIS A 102 19.33 5.29 6.72
CA HIS A 102 18.29 6.21 7.20
C HIS A 102 17.30 6.64 6.11
N GLU A 103 17.39 6.06 4.93
CA GLU A 103 16.53 6.38 3.80
C GLU A 103 15.41 5.36 3.68
N ILE A 104 14.19 5.84 3.56
CA ILE A 104 13.00 5.04 3.26
C ILE A 104 12.50 5.45 1.89
N MET A 105 12.48 4.51 0.98
CA MET A 105 12.01 4.69 -0.38
C MET A 105 10.69 3.97 -0.59
N LEU A 106 9.69 4.68 -1.12
CA LEU A 106 8.49 4.05 -1.66
C LEU A 106 8.76 3.65 -3.10
N VAL A 107 8.58 2.39 -3.41
CA VAL A 107 8.80 1.82 -4.74
C VAL A 107 7.46 1.44 -5.34
N SER A 108 7.17 1.92 -6.56
CA SER A 108 6.03 1.46 -7.35
C SER A 108 6.33 0.08 -7.95
N VAL A 109 5.32 -0.77 -7.95
CA VAL A 109 5.38 -2.14 -8.48
C VAL A 109 4.43 -2.23 -9.67
N PRO A 110 4.84 -2.80 -10.82
CA PRO A 110 3.94 -2.99 -11.94
C PRO A 110 2.71 -3.80 -11.56
N ASP A 111 1.56 -3.37 -12.05
CA ASP A 111 0.29 -4.08 -11.86
C ASP A 111 -0.59 -3.93 -13.11
N GLU A 112 -1.03 -5.05 -13.67
CA GLU A 112 -1.81 -5.08 -14.92
C GLU A 112 -3.22 -4.49 -14.81
N HIS A 113 -3.72 -4.35 -13.58
CA HIS A 113 -5.08 -3.87 -13.30
C HIS A 113 -5.12 -2.41 -12.85
N THR A 114 -3.95 -1.81 -12.63
CA THR A 114 -3.82 -0.44 -12.11
C THR A 114 -3.28 0.45 -13.23
N ASP A 115 -4.05 1.42 -13.68
CA ASP A 115 -3.55 2.42 -14.63
C ASP A 115 -2.62 3.42 -13.95
N GLU A 116 -2.00 4.31 -14.74
CA GLU A 116 -1.04 5.29 -14.24
C GLU A 116 -1.65 6.21 -13.18
N TYR A 117 -2.90 6.63 -13.39
CA TYR A 117 -3.59 7.54 -12.48
C TYR A 117 -3.92 6.87 -11.14
N ASP A 118 -4.50 5.68 -11.18
CA ASP A 118 -4.76 4.88 -9.98
C ASP A 118 -3.46 4.52 -9.26
N GLY A 119 -2.38 4.26 -10.01
CA GLY A 119 -1.05 4.02 -9.49
C GLY A 119 -0.53 5.20 -8.68
N GLN A 120 -0.57 6.41 -9.22
CA GLN A 120 -0.15 7.63 -8.53
C GLN A 120 -1.01 7.90 -7.28
N LEU A 121 -2.32 7.69 -7.36
CA LEU A 121 -3.23 7.86 -6.24
C LEU A 121 -2.91 6.85 -5.12
N ASN A 122 -2.69 5.59 -5.45
CA ASN A 122 -2.33 4.54 -4.49
C ASN A 122 -1.02 4.88 -3.75
N LEU A 123 0.00 5.38 -4.47
CA LEU A 123 1.26 5.81 -3.88
C LEU A 123 1.06 7.00 -2.92
N GLY A 124 0.32 8.02 -3.34
CA GLY A 124 0.01 9.19 -2.52
C GLY A 124 -0.71 8.82 -1.21
N ILE A 125 -1.66 7.88 -1.26
CA ILE A 125 -2.37 7.38 -0.08
C ILE A 125 -1.41 6.62 0.85
N ALA A 126 -0.52 5.79 0.31
CA ALA A 126 0.48 5.06 1.10
C ALA A 126 1.44 6.02 1.81
N LEU A 127 1.94 7.07 1.11
CA LEU A 127 2.78 8.12 1.68
C LEU A 127 2.07 8.86 2.82
N LEU A 128 0.79 9.20 2.63
CA LEU A 128 -0.01 9.88 3.64
C LEU A 128 -0.16 9.02 4.91
N HIS A 129 -0.52 7.75 4.76
CA HIS A 129 -0.72 6.84 5.90
C HIS A 129 0.58 6.61 6.66
N PHE A 130 1.69 6.36 5.96
CA PHE A 130 3.00 6.27 6.59
C PHE A 130 3.36 7.54 7.32
N GLY A 131 3.32 8.69 6.64
CA GLY A 131 3.74 9.99 7.16
C GLY A 131 2.90 10.45 8.35
N ALA A 132 1.60 10.19 8.35
CA ALA A 132 0.71 10.58 9.44
C ALA A 132 1.04 9.87 10.77
N VAL A 133 1.48 8.61 10.70
CA VAL A 133 1.90 7.86 11.89
C VAL A 133 3.33 8.23 12.27
N ALA A 134 4.26 8.24 11.32
CA ALA A 134 5.66 8.59 11.57
C ALA A 134 5.80 10.01 12.17
N ALA A 135 4.99 10.96 11.72
CA ALA A 135 5.02 12.34 12.21
C ALA A 135 4.72 12.49 13.72
N GLN A 136 4.07 11.52 14.33
CA GLN A 136 3.80 11.55 15.77
C GLN A 136 5.10 11.40 16.61
N TRP A 137 6.17 10.92 16.01
CA TRP A 137 7.41 10.56 16.70
C TRP A 137 8.65 11.28 16.16
N VAL A 138 8.79 11.34 14.82
CA VAL A 138 9.97 11.95 14.16
C VAL A 138 9.69 13.38 13.67
N GLY A 139 8.51 13.91 13.95
CA GLY A 139 8.08 15.19 13.41
C GLY A 139 7.57 15.08 11.98
N ASN A 140 7.60 16.18 11.23
CA ASN A 140 7.05 16.20 9.88
C ASN A 140 7.94 15.43 8.91
N VAL A 141 7.41 14.32 8.38
CA VAL A 141 8.08 13.53 7.34
C VAL A 141 8.02 14.29 6.01
N GLN A 142 9.19 14.61 5.47
CA GLN A 142 9.32 15.28 4.17
C GLN A 142 9.63 14.24 3.09
N TRP A 143 8.71 14.09 2.15
CA TRP A 143 8.91 13.22 0.99
C TRP A 143 9.53 13.99 -0.16
N GLN A 144 10.67 13.53 -0.64
CA GLN A 144 11.31 13.96 -1.86
C GLN A 144 10.73 13.14 -3.02
N LEU A 145 10.21 13.83 -4.05
CA LEU A 145 9.61 13.20 -5.23
C LEU A 145 10.51 13.32 -6.47
N ASP A 146 11.48 14.24 -6.43
CA ASP A 146 12.43 14.51 -7.52
C ASP A 146 13.87 14.21 -7.08
N GLY A 147 14.77 13.99 -8.04
CA GLY A 147 16.18 13.72 -7.76
C GLY A 147 16.38 12.43 -6.95
N LEU A 148 15.57 11.43 -7.23
CA LEU A 148 15.58 10.14 -6.54
C LEU A 148 16.84 9.32 -6.91
N PRO A 149 17.33 8.41 -6.03
CA PRO A 149 18.51 7.60 -6.29
C PRO A 149 18.35 6.75 -7.55
N ALA A 150 19.37 6.80 -8.43
CA ALA A 150 19.41 5.98 -9.64
C ALA A 150 20.26 4.71 -9.47
N ASP A 151 20.96 4.58 -8.35
CA ASP A 151 21.88 3.49 -8.03
C ASP A 151 21.22 2.30 -7.32
N VAL A 152 19.89 2.33 -7.19
CA VAL A 152 19.12 1.25 -6.57
C VAL A 152 18.74 0.23 -7.63
N GLU A 153 19.20 -1.00 -7.46
CA GLU A 153 18.82 -2.10 -8.34
C GLU A 153 17.38 -2.55 -8.05
N LEU A 154 16.51 -2.34 -9.03
CA LEU A 154 15.11 -2.74 -8.97
C LEU A 154 14.77 -3.65 -10.15
N PRO A 155 13.78 -4.58 -9.99
CA PRO A 155 13.29 -5.36 -11.12
C PRO A 155 12.67 -4.48 -12.22
N GLU A 156 12.56 -5.03 -13.41
CA GLU A 156 11.96 -4.34 -14.55
C GLU A 156 10.55 -3.81 -14.21
N GLY A 157 10.28 -2.58 -14.62
CA GLY A 157 9.01 -1.90 -14.38
C GLY A 157 8.83 -1.33 -12.97
N HIS A 158 9.72 -1.62 -12.01
CA HIS A 158 9.70 -0.98 -10.70
C HIS A 158 10.39 0.38 -10.75
N ALA A 159 9.91 1.33 -9.98
CA ALA A 159 10.52 2.65 -9.88
C ALA A 159 10.40 3.22 -8.46
N ILE A 160 11.42 3.97 -8.04
CA ILE A 160 11.33 4.74 -6.79
C ILE A 160 10.37 5.91 -7.06
N ALA A 161 9.31 6.00 -6.26
CA ALA A 161 8.29 7.05 -6.38
C ALA A 161 8.53 8.20 -5.39
N ALA A 162 9.09 7.91 -4.24
CA ALA A 162 9.38 8.90 -3.21
C ALA A 162 10.49 8.41 -2.27
N LEU A 163 11.16 9.35 -1.62
CA LEU A 163 12.18 9.09 -0.61
C LEU A 163 11.98 10.01 0.60
N CYS A 164 12.13 9.50 1.80
CA CYS A 164 12.31 10.33 3.00
C CYS A 164 13.51 9.85 3.82
N ARG A 165 13.98 10.72 4.71
CA ARG A 165 15.03 10.40 5.70
C ARG A 165 14.45 10.52 7.10
N ILE A 166 14.79 9.56 7.95
CA ILE A 166 14.37 9.49 9.37
C ILE A 166 15.58 9.38 10.29
#